data_ffa899fbfd43970d630303a6cdc6ab4c
#
_entry.id   ffa899fbfd43970d630303a6cdc6ab4c
#
_cell.length_a   1.000
_cell.length_b   1.000
_cell.length_c   1.000
_cell.angle_alpha   90.00
_cell.angle_beta   90.00
_cell.angle_gamma   90.00
#
_symmetry.space_group_name_H-M   'P 1'
#
loop_
_entity.id
_entity.type
_entity.pdbx_description
1 polymer ?
#
loop_
_entity_poly.entity_id
_entity_poly.type
_entity_poly.pdbx_seq_one_letter_code
_entity_poly.pdbx_strand_id
1 'polypeptide(L)'
;KPWIPGIITIVILLLINLISARVFGNLEFSFAIIKIVTIIAFVILILYLLVTGGKTSFGPVSFANLDDHGGFFARGSKGFLQGFQMVIFSFIGVELIGLTAAEAQKPETTLKRAINQLPIRIILFYVMAILGILLVIPWSKVATNASPFVEALGATGIKNASSIINFVVISAAVSSTNSFLYSAG
;
A
#
# COMPACT_ATOMS: atom_id res chain seq x y z
N LYS A 1 -17.79 13.72 -14.89
CA LYS A 1 -17.16 12.59 -15.60
C LYS A 1 -15.94 12.17 -14.80
N PRO A 2 -15.73 10.89 -14.49
CA PRO A 2 -14.68 10.43 -13.54
C PRO A 2 -13.26 10.67 -14.04
N TRP A 3 -13.05 10.88 -15.33
CA TRP A 3 -11.71 11.13 -15.89
C TRP A 3 -11.20 12.57 -15.68
N ILE A 4 -12.09 13.54 -15.42
CA ILE A 4 -11.71 14.96 -15.27
C ILE A 4 -10.72 15.16 -14.09
N PRO A 5 -11.01 14.66 -12.86
CA PRO A 5 -10.06 14.77 -11.75
C PRO A 5 -8.71 14.12 -12.06
N GLY A 6 -8.72 13.00 -12.78
CA GLY A 6 -7.49 12.31 -13.17
C GLY A 6 -6.60 13.16 -14.07
N ILE A 7 -7.16 13.76 -15.12
CA ILE A 7 -6.41 14.66 -16.02
C ILE A 7 -5.88 15.88 -15.26
N ILE A 8 -6.71 16.49 -14.42
CA ILE A 8 -6.28 17.65 -13.60
C ILE A 8 -5.08 17.25 -12.72
N THR A 9 -5.15 16.10 -12.06
CA THR A 9 -4.04 15.62 -11.21
C THR A 9 -2.77 15.41 -12.02
N ILE A 10 -2.85 14.76 -13.19
CA ILE A 10 -1.68 14.54 -14.05
C ILE A 10 -1.06 15.88 -14.52
N VAL A 11 -1.89 16.83 -14.94
CA VAL A 11 -1.40 18.15 -15.38
C VAL A 11 -0.71 18.89 -14.23
N ILE A 12 -1.29 18.87 -13.02
CA ILE A 12 -0.68 19.51 -11.83
C ILE A 12 0.66 18.84 -11.52
N LEU A 13 0.73 17.50 -11.53
CA LEU A 13 1.97 16.78 -11.26
C LEU A 13 3.05 17.06 -12.31
N LEU A 14 2.69 17.11 -13.59
CA LEU A 14 3.61 17.51 -14.65
C LEU A 14 4.19 18.91 -14.42
N LEU A 15 3.33 19.88 -14.09
CA LEU A 15 3.78 21.24 -13.79
C LEU A 15 4.74 21.27 -12.58
N ILE A 16 4.44 20.51 -11.53
CA ILE A 16 5.31 20.41 -10.35
C ILE A 16 6.68 19.82 -10.72
N ASN A 17 6.71 18.75 -11.53
CA ASN A 17 7.96 18.11 -11.96
C ASN A 17 8.82 19.04 -12.83
N LEU A 18 8.21 19.93 -13.61
CA LEU A 18 8.93 20.92 -14.41
C LEU A 18 9.58 22.04 -13.56
N ILE A 19 9.12 22.27 -12.33
CA ILE A 19 9.60 23.37 -11.50
C ILE A 19 10.97 23.03 -10.89
N SER A 20 11.10 21.90 -10.18
CA SER A 20 12.34 21.56 -9.48
C SER A 20 12.35 20.12 -8.91
N ALA A 21 13.45 19.42 -9.10
CA ALA A 21 13.72 18.12 -8.44
C ALA A 21 13.65 18.19 -6.90
N ARG A 22 13.97 19.36 -6.29
CA ARG A 22 13.86 19.54 -4.84
C ARG A 22 12.39 19.55 -4.39
N VAL A 23 11.51 20.22 -5.13
CA VAL A 23 10.07 20.24 -4.81
C VAL A 23 9.49 18.84 -4.95
N PHE A 24 9.84 18.12 -6.02
CA PHE A 24 9.50 16.71 -6.21
C PHE A 24 9.91 15.86 -5.00
N GLY A 25 11.19 15.91 -4.60
CA GLY A 25 11.72 15.13 -3.49
C GLY A 25 11.02 15.41 -2.15
N ASN A 26 10.69 16.66 -1.86
CA ASN A 26 9.98 17.03 -0.63
C ASN A 26 8.53 16.52 -0.61
N LEU A 27 7.84 16.59 -1.74
CA LEU A 27 6.49 16.05 -1.87
C LEU A 27 6.48 14.52 -1.72
N GLU A 28 7.37 13.82 -2.41
CA GLU A 28 7.50 12.37 -2.34
C GLU A 28 7.85 11.89 -0.93
N PHE A 29 8.76 12.60 -0.25
CA PHE A 29 9.09 12.33 1.15
C PHE A 29 7.86 12.48 2.08
N SER A 30 7.07 13.54 1.89
CA SER A 30 5.86 13.77 2.69
C SER A 30 4.82 12.67 2.46
N PHE A 31 4.56 12.30 1.20
CA PHE A 31 3.68 11.20 0.86
C PHE A 31 4.18 9.85 1.40
N ALA A 32 5.50 9.63 1.38
CA ALA A 32 6.10 8.40 1.92
C ALA A 32 5.86 8.29 3.44
N ILE A 33 6.08 9.37 4.19
CA ILE A 33 5.82 9.38 5.65
C ILE A 33 4.36 9.08 5.95
N ILE A 34 3.42 9.72 5.26
CA ILE A 34 1.98 9.48 5.45
C ILE A 34 1.65 7.99 5.25
N LYS A 35 2.14 7.38 4.17
CA LYS A 35 1.94 5.95 3.87
C LYS A 35 2.52 5.06 4.97
N ILE A 36 3.76 5.29 5.36
CA ILE A 36 4.48 4.50 6.38
C ILE A 36 3.75 4.55 7.72
N VAL A 37 3.46 5.76 8.20
CA VAL A 37 2.78 5.95 9.50
C VAL A 37 1.41 5.29 9.49
N THR A 38 0.66 5.41 8.40
CA THR A 38 -0.67 4.80 8.28
C THR A 38 -0.62 3.28 8.32
N ILE A 39 0.32 2.66 7.58
CA ILE A 39 0.45 1.19 7.57
C ILE A 39 0.89 0.68 8.95
N ILE A 40 1.84 1.34 9.60
CA ILE A 40 2.28 0.98 10.95
C ILE A 40 1.12 1.11 11.93
N ALA A 41 0.39 2.22 11.90
CA ALA A 41 -0.78 2.43 12.76
C ALA A 41 -1.87 1.36 12.52
N PHE A 42 -2.11 0.99 11.26
CA PHE A 42 -3.01 -0.09 10.91
C PHE A 42 -2.57 -1.43 11.50
N VAL A 43 -1.32 -1.81 11.32
CA VAL A 43 -0.78 -3.07 11.87
C VAL A 43 -0.89 -3.09 13.39
N ILE A 44 -0.53 -2.00 14.07
CA ILE A 44 -0.65 -1.88 15.54
C ILE A 44 -2.12 -2.03 15.98
N LEU A 45 -3.04 -1.38 15.29
CA LEU A 45 -4.47 -1.48 15.58
C LEU A 45 -4.97 -2.93 15.45
N ILE A 46 -4.62 -3.62 14.39
CA ILE A 46 -5.05 -5.01 14.19
C ILE A 46 -4.45 -5.94 15.24
N LEU A 47 -3.18 -5.76 15.58
CA LEU A 47 -2.56 -6.51 16.69
C LEU A 47 -3.25 -6.25 18.02
N TYR A 48 -3.60 -5.00 18.31
CA TYR A 48 -4.36 -4.65 19.49
C TYR A 48 -5.73 -5.34 19.52
N LEU A 49 -6.49 -5.28 18.43
CA LEU A 49 -7.79 -5.95 18.32
C LEU A 49 -7.67 -7.48 18.43
N LEU A 50 -6.62 -8.07 17.86
CA LEU A 50 -6.35 -9.50 17.94
C LEU A 50 -6.10 -9.94 19.41
N VAL A 51 -5.27 -9.19 20.16
CA VAL A 51 -4.94 -9.51 21.55
C VAL A 51 -6.12 -9.26 22.49
N THR A 52 -6.90 -8.22 22.25
CA THR A 52 -8.07 -7.86 23.10
C THR A 52 -9.35 -8.64 22.74
N GLY A 53 -9.32 -9.49 21.72
CA GLY A 53 -10.52 -10.16 21.24
C GLY A 53 -11.53 -9.22 20.60
N GLY A 54 -11.04 -8.14 19.97
CA GLY A 54 -11.87 -7.11 19.33
C GLY A 54 -12.73 -7.68 18.22
N LYS A 55 -13.93 -7.12 18.09
CA LYS A 55 -14.91 -7.50 17.04
C LYS A 55 -15.04 -6.38 16.02
N THR A 56 -15.24 -6.78 14.78
CA THR A 56 -15.49 -5.89 13.65
C THR A 56 -16.85 -6.20 13.03
N SER A 57 -17.27 -5.45 12.03
CA SER A 57 -18.50 -5.75 11.29
C SER A 57 -18.47 -7.10 10.56
N PHE A 58 -17.29 -7.67 10.32
CA PHE A 58 -17.11 -9.00 9.73
C PHE A 58 -17.04 -10.13 10.75
N GLY A 59 -16.94 -9.80 12.03
CA GLY A 59 -16.79 -10.77 13.13
C GLY A 59 -15.54 -10.49 13.99
N PRO A 60 -15.09 -11.49 14.78
CA PRO A 60 -13.89 -11.36 15.60
C PRO A 60 -12.64 -11.27 14.72
N VAL A 61 -11.67 -10.45 15.13
CA VAL A 61 -10.34 -10.43 14.54
C VAL A 61 -9.60 -11.68 14.98
N SER A 62 -9.30 -12.59 14.05
CA SER A 62 -8.78 -13.92 14.38
C SER A 62 -7.97 -14.52 13.25
N PHE A 63 -7.02 -15.37 13.60
CA PHE A 63 -6.32 -16.26 12.65
C PHE A 63 -7.25 -17.27 11.99
N ALA A 64 -8.38 -17.60 12.59
CA ALA A 64 -9.40 -18.47 11.99
C ALA A 64 -9.88 -17.93 10.62
N ASN A 65 -9.90 -16.60 10.43
CA ASN A 65 -10.27 -15.99 9.16
C ASN A 65 -9.34 -16.37 7.98
N LEU A 66 -8.14 -16.89 8.27
CA LEU A 66 -7.18 -17.36 7.26
C LEU A 66 -7.49 -18.81 6.81
N ASP A 67 -8.14 -19.60 7.65
CA ASP A 67 -8.33 -21.05 7.43
C ASP A 67 -9.80 -21.47 7.24
N ASP A 68 -10.73 -20.86 7.96
CA ASP A 68 -12.14 -21.25 8.03
C ASP A 68 -12.91 -21.23 6.68
N HIS A 69 -12.35 -20.57 5.64
CA HIS A 69 -13.02 -20.36 4.36
C HIS A 69 -12.39 -21.17 3.20
N GLY A 70 -11.97 -22.39 3.47
CA GLY A 70 -11.39 -23.32 2.49
C GLY A 70 -9.89 -23.54 2.66
N GLY A 71 -9.34 -23.18 3.82
CA GLY A 71 -7.95 -23.33 4.17
C GLY A 71 -7.01 -22.33 3.52
N PHE A 72 -5.72 -22.42 3.83
CA PHE A 72 -4.69 -21.51 3.33
C PHE A 72 -4.60 -21.51 1.79
N PHE A 73 -4.88 -22.63 1.13
CA PHE A 73 -4.95 -22.76 -0.32
C PHE A 73 -6.39 -22.94 -0.81
N ALA A 74 -7.29 -22.03 -0.41
CA ALA A 74 -8.72 -22.11 -0.66
C ALA A 74 -9.13 -22.37 -2.14
N ARG A 75 -8.32 -21.95 -3.10
CA ARG A 75 -8.51 -22.19 -4.54
C ARG A 75 -7.49 -23.16 -5.14
N GLY A 76 -6.79 -23.92 -4.28
CA GLY A 76 -5.77 -24.87 -4.68
C GLY A 76 -4.60 -24.24 -5.44
N SER A 77 -3.82 -25.07 -6.14
CA SER A 77 -2.64 -24.66 -6.91
C SER A 77 -2.96 -23.67 -8.04
N LYS A 78 -4.13 -23.78 -8.66
CA LYS A 78 -4.55 -22.85 -9.72
C LYS A 78 -4.76 -21.43 -9.17
N GLY A 79 -5.43 -21.29 -8.04
CA GLY A 79 -5.60 -19.98 -7.39
C GLY A 79 -4.28 -19.38 -6.92
N PHE A 80 -3.39 -20.21 -6.40
CA PHE A 80 -2.05 -19.81 -6.01
C PHE A 80 -1.25 -19.25 -7.20
N LEU A 81 -1.22 -19.97 -8.33
CA LEU A 81 -0.54 -19.50 -9.55
C LEU A 81 -1.15 -18.21 -10.12
N GLN A 82 -2.48 -18.08 -10.09
CA GLN A 82 -3.13 -16.82 -10.48
C GLN A 82 -2.73 -15.64 -9.59
N GLY A 83 -2.50 -15.88 -8.29
CA GLY A 83 -2.02 -14.88 -7.36
C GLY A 83 -0.65 -14.33 -7.73
N PHE A 84 0.23 -15.11 -8.35
CA PHE A 84 1.55 -14.64 -8.78
C PHE A 84 1.50 -13.46 -9.73
N GLN A 85 0.51 -13.40 -10.61
CA GLN A 85 0.34 -12.22 -11.49
C GLN A 85 0.18 -10.93 -10.69
N MET A 86 -0.67 -10.95 -9.65
CA MET A 86 -0.87 -9.80 -8.78
C MET A 86 0.38 -9.47 -7.96
N VAL A 87 1.09 -10.49 -7.49
CA VAL A 87 2.36 -10.31 -6.76
C VAL A 87 3.40 -9.64 -7.65
N ILE A 88 3.58 -10.09 -8.91
CA ILE A 88 4.51 -9.49 -9.85
C ILE A 88 4.17 -8.01 -10.08
N PHE A 89 2.90 -7.69 -10.30
CA PHE A 89 2.45 -6.30 -10.44
C PHE A 89 2.72 -5.44 -9.20
N SER A 90 2.70 -6.04 -8.00
CA SER A 90 2.99 -5.32 -6.76
C SER A 90 4.44 -4.86 -6.64
N PHE A 91 5.35 -5.45 -7.43
CA PHE A 91 6.78 -5.09 -7.46
C PHE A 91 7.14 -4.11 -8.59
N ILE A 92 6.20 -3.71 -9.43
CA ILE A 92 6.42 -2.67 -10.44
C ILE A 92 6.83 -1.38 -9.72
N GLY A 93 7.88 -0.73 -10.22
CA GLY A 93 8.44 0.49 -9.65
C GLY A 93 9.66 0.24 -8.75
N VAL A 94 9.99 -1.00 -8.39
CA VAL A 94 11.24 -1.32 -7.66
C VAL A 94 12.47 -0.96 -8.51
N GLU A 95 12.37 -1.10 -9.83
CA GLU A 95 13.39 -0.71 -10.79
C GLU A 95 13.71 0.80 -10.77
N LEU A 96 12.75 1.64 -10.37
CA LEU A 96 12.97 3.09 -10.24
C LEU A 96 14.04 3.45 -9.20
N ILE A 97 14.31 2.55 -8.26
CA ILE A 97 15.39 2.71 -7.29
C ILE A 97 16.76 2.86 -8.00
N GLY A 98 16.96 2.10 -9.08
CA GLY A 98 18.18 2.20 -9.88
C GLY A 98 18.32 3.56 -10.57
N LEU A 99 17.23 4.07 -11.13
CA LEU A 99 17.21 5.37 -11.82
C LEU A 99 17.44 6.52 -10.81
N THR A 100 16.68 6.58 -9.74
CA THR A 100 16.80 7.64 -8.73
C THR A 100 18.12 7.59 -7.95
N ALA A 101 18.70 6.40 -7.76
CA ALA A 101 20.00 6.26 -7.13
C ALA A 101 21.14 6.79 -8.00
N ALA A 102 21.01 6.72 -9.34
CA ALA A 102 22.00 7.25 -10.27
C ALA A 102 22.14 8.78 -10.18
N GLU A 103 21.07 9.48 -9.80
CA GLU A 103 21.04 10.93 -9.60
C GLU A 103 21.53 11.38 -8.20
N ALA A 104 21.77 10.44 -7.29
CA ALA A 104 22.20 10.75 -5.93
C ALA A 104 23.66 11.19 -5.89
N GLN A 105 24.02 12.02 -4.89
CA GLN A 105 25.41 12.48 -4.69
C GLN A 105 26.40 11.32 -4.51
N LYS A 106 25.96 10.19 -3.97
CA LYS A 106 26.76 8.97 -3.76
C LYS A 106 25.98 7.75 -4.27
N PRO A 107 25.92 7.50 -5.58
CA PRO A 107 25.07 6.49 -6.19
C PRO A 107 25.28 5.07 -5.64
N GLU A 108 26.54 4.63 -5.54
CA GLU A 108 26.88 3.26 -5.10
C GLU A 108 26.40 2.97 -3.66
N THR A 109 26.64 3.88 -2.74
CA THR A 109 26.24 3.71 -1.32
C THR A 109 24.74 3.83 -1.15
N THR A 110 24.10 4.73 -1.90
CA THR A 110 22.66 4.94 -1.88
C THR A 110 21.93 3.71 -2.42
N LEU A 111 22.36 3.19 -3.56
CA LEU A 111 21.79 1.99 -4.17
C LEU A 111 21.93 0.76 -3.27
N LYS A 112 23.13 0.51 -2.74
CA LYS A 112 23.40 -0.61 -1.81
C LYS A 112 22.50 -0.54 -0.58
N ARG A 113 22.34 0.65 0.00
CA ARG A 113 21.47 0.85 1.16
C ARG A 113 19.99 0.62 0.82
N ALA A 114 19.53 1.13 -0.32
CA ALA A 114 18.16 0.95 -0.78
C ALA A 114 17.83 -0.53 -1.00
N ILE A 115 18.70 -1.26 -1.71
CA ILE A 115 18.53 -2.71 -1.98
C ILE A 115 18.49 -3.51 -0.67
N ASN A 116 19.39 -3.24 0.27
CA ASN A 116 19.42 -3.96 1.55
C ASN A 116 18.17 -3.70 2.43
N GLN A 117 17.48 -2.58 2.25
CA GLN A 117 16.26 -2.26 2.97
C GLN A 117 14.98 -2.83 2.32
N LEU A 118 15.04 -3.23 1.04
CA LEU A 118 13.88 -3.75 0.30
C LEU A 118 13.20 -4.94 0.99
N PRO A 119 13.91 -6.01 1.42
CA PRO A 119 13.27 -7.16 2.04
C PRO A 119 12.48 -6.78 3.30
N ILE A 120 13.04 -5.92 4.15
CA ILE A 120 12.38 -5.46 5.38
C ILE A 120 11.12 -4.66 5.03
N ARG A 121 11.18 -3.78 4.03
CA ARG A 121 10.03 -3.00 3.58
C ARG A 121 8.93 -3.89 3.03
N ILE A 122 9.29 -4.89 2.22
CA ILE A 122 8.34 -5.85 1.66
C ILE A 122 7.63 -6.61 2.78
N ILE A 123 8.37 -7.18 3.73
CA ILE A 123 7.77 -7.92 4.85
C ILE A 123 6.85 -6.99 5.65
N LEU A 124 7.32 -5.82 6.04
CA LEU A 124 6.55 -4.91 6.89
C LEU A 124 5.31 -4.36 6.19
N PHE A 125 5.45 -3.87 4.96
CA PHE A 125 4.37 -3.15 4.28
C PHE A 125 3.44 -4.03 3.45
N TYR A 126 3.92 -5.13 2.90
CA TYR A 126 3.07 -6.04 2.13
C TYR A 126 2.55 -7.20 2.99
N VAL A 127 3.47 -7.99 3.57
CA VAL A 127 3.06 -9.21 4.28
C VAL A 127 2.22 -8.86 5.51
N MET A 128 2.69 -7.93 6.36
CA MET A 128 1.97 -7.56 7.58
C MET A 128 0.66 -6.83 7.28
N ALA A 129 0.63 -5.99 6.25
CA ALA A 129 -0.58 -5.28 5.85
C ALA A 129 -1.65 -6.22 5.30
N ILE A 130 -1.28 -7.14 4.38
CA ILE A 130 -2.20 -8.14 3.82
C ILE A 130 -2.68 -9.08 4.92
N LEU A 131 -1.78 -9.55 5.78
CA LEU A 131 -2.15 -10.38 6.92
C LEU A 131 -3.15 -9.64 7.83
N GLY A 132 -2.90 -8.38 8.15
CA GLY A 132 -3.81 -7.54 8.93
C GLY A 132 -5.19 -7.44 8.31
N ILE A 133 -5.30 -7.22 7.01
CA ILE A 133 -6.58 -7.18 6.30
C ILE A 133 -7.30 -8.52 6.42
N LEU A 134 -6.61 -9.63 6.19
CA LEU A 134 -7.20 -10.97 6.21
C LEU A 134 -7.59 -11.43 7.62
N LEU A 135 -6.94 -10.92 8.67
CA LEU A 135 -7.36 -11.15 10.05
C LEU A 135 -8.71 -10.47 10.38
N VAL A 136 -9.02 -9.36 9.69
CA VAL A 136 -10.27 -8.58 9.86
C VAL A 136 -11.36 -9.07 8.92
N ILE A 137 -11.03 -9.28 7.64
CA ILE A 137 -11.98 -9.62 6.58
C ILE A 137 -11.63 -11.00 6.04
N PRO A 138 -12.51 -12.00 6.16
CA PRO A 138 -12.33 -13.28 5.46
C PRO A 138 -12.14 -13.04 3.97
N TRP A 139 -11.17 -13.71 3.35
CA TRP A 139 -10.83 -13.50 1.93
C TRP A 139 -12.02 -13.56 0.98
N SER A 140 -13.01 -14.41 1.29
CA SER A 140 -14.23 -14.60 0.51
C SER A 140 -15.19 -13.40 0.53
N LYS A 141 -15.00 -12.47 1.47
CA LYS A 141 -15.84 -11.27 1.66
C LYS A 141 -15.14 -9.99 1.24
N VAL A 142 -13.88 -10.05 0.79
CA VAL A 142 -13.15 -8.87 0.29
C VAL A 142 -13.84 -8.34 -0.97
N ALA A 143 -14.25 -7.08 -0.94
CA ALA A 143 -14.92 -6.45 -2.07
C ALA A 143 -13.94 -6.21 -3.24
N THR A 144 -14.42 -6.42 -4.46
CA THR A 144 -13.63 -6.20 -5.68
C THR A 144 -13.67 -4.74 -6.18
N ASN A 145 -14.59 -3.95 -5.66
CA ASN A 145 -14.87 -2.57 -6.09
C ASN A 145 -14.47 -1.51 -5.06
N ALA A 146 -13.83 -1.91 -3.96
CA ALA A 146 -13.37 -1.03 -2.91
C ALA A 146 -11.93 -1.35 -2.52
N SER A 147 -11.24 -0.40 -1.86
CA SER A 147 -9.93 -0.66 -1.30
C SER A 147 -10.05 -1.56 -0.06
N PRO A 148 -9.38 -2.72 0.00
CA PRO A 148 -9.40 -3.61 1.17
C PRO A 148 -8.95 -2.91 2.47
N PHE A 149 -8.04 -1.94 2.39
CA PHE A 149 -7.65 -1.11 3.53
C PHE A 149 -8.80 -0.25 4.06
N VAL A 150 -9.54 0.41 3.16
CA VAL A 150 -10.68 1.25 3.52
C VAL A 150 -11.76 0.39 4.18
N GLU A 151 -11.99 -0.79 3.62
CA GLU A 151 -12.98 -1.75 4.11
C GLU A 151 -12.58 -2.31 5.49
N ALA A 152 -11.32 -2.74 5.67
CA ALA A 152 -10.83 -3.29 6.92
C ALA A 152 -10.89 -2.26 8.06
N LEU A 153 -10.46 -1.01 7.82
CA LEU A 153 -10.52 0.04 8.83
C LEU A 153 -11.95 0.50 9.10
N GLY A 154 -12.79 0.57 8.07
CA GLY A 154 -14.22 0.86 8.22
C GLY A 154 -14.93 -0.16 9.12
N ALA A 155 -14.55 -1.43 8.99
CA ALA A 155 -15.10 -2.53 9.77
C ALA A 155 -14.78 -2.44 11.29
N THR A 156 -13.73 -1.72 11.68
CA THR A 156 -13.37 -1.55 13.10
C THR A 156 -14.33 -0.65 13.88
N GLY A 157 -15.23 0.07 13.20
CA GLY A 157 -16.16 1.00 13.82
C GLY A 157 -15.53 2.31 14.33
N ILE A 158 -14.25 2.55 14.06
CA ILE A 158 -13.57 3.80 14.42
C ILE A 158 -14.14 4.92 13.54
N LYS A 159 -14.67 5.96 14.18
CA LYS A 159 -15.27 7.12 13.50
C LYS A 159 -14.24 7.76 12.54
N ASN A 160 -14.67 8.01 11.32
CA ASN A 160 -13.86 8.62 10.25
C ASN A 160 -12.64 7.79 9.76
N ALA A 161 -12.41 6.57 10.26
CA ALA A 161 -11.29 5.74 9.83
C ALA A 161 -11.27 5.50 8.31
N SER A 162 -12.44 5.19 7.73
CA SER A 162 -12.57 5.01 6.27
C SER A 162 -12.19 6.26 5.47
N SER A 163 -12.55 7.45 5.96
CA SER A 163 -12.21 8.72 5.28
C SER A 163 -10.72 9.01 5.36
N ILE A 164 -10.09 8.78 6.51
CA ILE A 164 -8.65 8.97 6.69
C ILE A 164 -7.88 8.04 5.77
N ILE A 165 -8.22 6.75 5.78
CA ILE A 165 -7.48 5.79 4.96
C ILE A 165 -7.74 6.01 3.46
N ASN A 166 -8.93 6.44 3.07
CA ASN A 166 -9.24 6.78 1.68
C ASN A 166 -8.37 7.95 1.19
N PHE A 167 -8.19 8.98 2.03
CA PHE A 167 -7.24 10.05 1.75
C PHE A 167 -5.81 9.53 1.57
N VAL A 168 -5.35 8.60 2.43
CA VAL A 168 -4.02 8.00 2.32
C VAL A 168 -3.88 7.16 1.05
N VAL A 169 -4.90 6.38 0.68
CA VAL A 169 -4.89 5.60 -0.58
C VAL A 169 -4.81 6.52 -1.79
N ILE A 170 -5.56 7.62 -1.81
CA ILE A 170 -5.48 8.63 -2.87
C ILE A 170 -4.10 9.26 -2.91
N SER A 171 -3.54 9.67 -1.76
CA SER A 171 -2.20 10.25 -1.68
C SER A 171 -1.12 9.28 -2.17
N ALA A 172 -1.29 7.97 -1.89
CA ALA A 172 -0.40 6.93 -2.38
C ALA A 172 -0.45 6.77 -3.91
N ALA A 173 -1.65 6.84 -4.51
CA ALA A 173 -1.83 6.80 -5.95
C ALA A 173 -1.21 8.03 -6.63
N VAL A 174 -1.41 9.22 -6.07
CA VAL A 174 -0.82 10.48 -6.55
C VAL A 174 0.72 10.40 -6.48
N SER A 175 1.29 9.93 -5.37
CA SER A 175 2.73 9.73 -5.19
C SER A 175 3.30 8.74 -6.22
N SER A 176 2.66 7.59 -6.45
CA SER A 176 3.10 6.65 -7.49
C SER A 176 3.11 7.28 -8.87
N THR A 177 2.04 7.99 -9.23
CA THR A 177 1.95 8.69 -10.51
C THR A 177 3.06 9.74 -10.64
N ASN A 178 3.33 10.49 -9.57
CA ASN A 178 4.39 11.49 -9.52
C ASN A 178 5.78 10.86 -9.75
N SER A 179 6.08 9.73 -9.08
CA SER A 179 7.35 9.01 -9.26
C SER A 179 7.54 8.47 -10.68
N PHE A 180 6.47 7.93 -11.29
CA PHE A 180 6.53 7.48 -12.69
C PHE A 180 6.73 8.63 -13.67
N LEU A 181 6.06 9.76 -13.49
CA LEU A 181 6.23 10.95 -14.32
C LEU A 181 7.67 11.49 -14.24
N TYR A 182 8.23 11.56 -13.03
CA TYR A 182 9.63 11.98 -12.82
C TYR A 182 10.62 11.05 -13.51
N SER A 183 10.38 9.75 -13.45
CA SER A 183 11.29 8.74 -14.05
C SER A 183 11.17 8.64 -15.57
N ALA A 184 10.09 9.18 -16.15
CA ALA A 184 9.86 9.18 -17.60
C ALA A 184 10.42 10.45 -18.29
N GLY A 185 10.77 11.51 -17.58
CA GLY A 185 11.31 12.78 -18.07
C GLY A 185 12.80 12.89 -17.89
#